data_20064e9fb747b15f910c800fb3de4508
#
_entry.id   20064e9fb747b15f910c800fb3de4508
#
_cell.length_a   1.000
_cell.length_b   1.000
_cell.length_c   1.000
_cell.angle_alpha   90.00
_cell.angle_beta   90.00
_cell.angle_gamma   90.00
#
_symmetry.space_group_name_H-M   'P 1'
#
loop_
_entity.id
_entity.type
_entity.pdbx_description
1 polymer ?
#
loop_
_entity_poly.entity_id
_entity_poly.type
_entity_poly.pdbx_seq_one_letter_code
_entity_poly.pdbx_strand_id
1 'polypeptide(L)'
;MKFKYGIFILFFSINCFAHHPGNKIDADKPYPSINLTVIKDKIDGYNIFVDLKNFNLNPSEIGGENISNSGYLQLFINDIRVTRIYSDWVHVPQRFFNLKENTIKITIHSYLHDQFTIKGKPIEHIVKVNGN
;
A
#
# COMPACT_ATOMS: atom_id res chain seq x y z
N MET A 1 -24.85 6.07 -61.12
CA MET A 1 -23.89 5.41 -60.25
C MET A 1 -23.88 6.15 -58.90
N LYS A 2 -24.54 5.60 -57.88
CA LYS A 2 -24.65 6.26 -56.55
C LYS A 2 -23.63 5.64 -55.60
N PHE A 3 -22.58 6.40 -55.29
CA PHE A 3 -21.61 6.02 -54.24
C PHE A 3 -22.22 6.26 -52.86
N LYS A 4 -22.47 5.17 -52.10
CA LYS A 4 -22.83 5.26 -50.70
C LYS A 4 -21.53 5.26 -49.88
N TYR A 5 -21.19 6.42 -49.30
CA TYR A 5 -20.11 6.51 -48.32
C TYR A 5 -20.64 5.97 -46.99
N GLY A 6 -20.15 4.78 -46.60
CA GLY A 6 -20.37 4.24 -45.27
C GLY A 6 -19.44 4.96 -44.30
N ILE A 7 -20.00 5.67 -43.32
CA ILE A 7 -19.23 6.24 -42.20
C ILE A 7 -18.92 5.08 -41.25
N PHE A 8 -17.64 4.70 -41.18
CA PHE A 8 -17.14 3.74 -40.22
C PHE A 8 -16.83 4.51 -38.94
N ILE A 9 -17.74 4.45 -37.94
CA ILE A 9 -17.49 5.02 -36.62
C ILE A 9 -16.66 4.03 -35.81
N LEU A 10 -15.36 4.35 -35.67
CA LEU A 10 -14.45 3.58 -34.82
C LEU A 10 -14.74 3.95 -33.35
N PHE A 11 -15.42 3.04 -32.63
CA PHE A 11 -15.57 3.18 -31.18
C PHE A 11 -14.24 2.91 -30.50
N PHE A 12 -13.55 3.98 -30.10
CA PHE A 12 -12.40 3.90 -29.22
C PHE A 12 -12.92 3.70 -27.79
N SER A 13 -12.94 2.46 -27.31
CA SER A 13 -13.22 2.19 -25.90
C SER A 13 -12.04 2.63 -25.05
N ILE A 14 -12.17 3.79 -24.41
CA ILE A 14 -11.23 4.24 -23.40
C ILE A 14 -11.47 3.36 -22.17
N ASN A 15 -10.58 2.39 -21.95
CA ASN A 15 -10.54 1.67 -20.67
C ASN A 15 -10.09 2.65 -19.59
N CYS A 16 -11.03 3.31 -18.96
CA CYS A 16 -10.79 4.07 -17.74
C CYS A 16 -10.51 3.08 -16.63
N PHE A 17 -9.24 2.85 -16.29
CA PHE A 17 -8.87 2.17 -15.06
C PHE A 17 -9.23 3.10 -13.91
N ALA A 18 -10.48 3.01 -13.45
CA ALA A 18 -10.89 3.64 -12.21
C ALA A 18 -10.10 2.97 -11.08
N HIS A 19 -9.08 3.65 -10.57
CA HIS A 19 -8.52 3.35 -9.27
C HIS A 19 -9.64 3.65 -8.27
N HIS A 20 -10.39 2.63 -7.89
CA HIS A 20 -11.30 2.74 -6.76
C HIS A 20 -10.42 3.04 -5.53
N PRO A 21 -10.61 4.19 -4.86
CA PRO A 21 -10.00 4.37 -3.56
C PRO A 21 -10.48 3.19 -2.71
N GLY A 22 -9.53 2.42 -2.13
CA GLY A 22 -9.88 1.29 -1.26
C GLY A 22 -10.85 1.74 -0.19
N ASN A 23 -11.78 0.87 0.18
CA ASN A 23 -12.70 1.14 1.27
C ASN A 23 -11.89 1.43 2.54
N LYS A 24 -12.52 2.15 3.48
CA LYS A 24 -11.95 2.46 4.78
C LYS A 24 -12.77 1.78 5.86
N ILE A 25 -12.11 1.34 6.92
CA ILE A 25 -12.72 0.74 8.10
C ILE A 25 -12.09 1.37 9.35
N ASP A 26 -12.91 1.79 10.30
CA ASP A 26 -12.38 2.32 11.56
C ASP A 26 -11.84 1.20 12.45
N ALA A 27 -10.69 1.46 13.06
CA ALA A 27 -10.09 0.55 14.03
C ALA A 27 -10.81 0.59 15.38
N ASP A 28 -10.74 -0.51 16.10
CA ASP A 28 -11.27 -0.62 17.45
C ASP A 28 -10.22 -0.22 18.50
N LYS A 29 -10.69 0.14 19.68
CA LYS A 29 -9.82 0.37 20.84
C LYS A 29 -9.36 -0.97 21.46
N PRO A 30 -8.12 -1.07 21.94
CA PRO A 30 -7.05 -0.07 21.87
C PRO A 30 -6.59 0.14 20.43
N TYR A 31 -6.48 1.40 20.01
CA TYR A 31 -6.15 1.72 18.63
C TYR A 31 -4.78 1.19 18.20
N PRO A 32 -4.68 0.64 16.97
CA PRO A 32 -3.39 0.31 16.39
C PRO A 32 -2.50 1.53 16.23
N SER A 33 -1.19 1.31 16.39
CA SER A 33 -0.18 2.29 16.05
C SER A 33 0.97 1.65 15.30
N ILE A 34 1.60 2.40 14.41
CA ILE A 34 2.71 1.96 13.59
C ILE A 34 3.82 3.01 13.59
N ASN A 35 5.06 2.57 13.85
CA ASN A 35 6.26 3.39 13.71
C ASN A 35 7.30 2.63 12.89
N LEU A 36 8.06 3.34 12.08
CA LEU A 36 9.10 2.77 11.24
C LEU A 36 10.48 3.24 11.69
N THR A 37 11.43 2.32 11.73
CA THR A 37 12.86 2.60 11.76
C THR A 37 13.48 2.10 10.47
N VAL A 38 14.11 3.00 9.71
CA VAL A 38 14.69 2.70 8.42
C VAL A 38 16.21 2.80 8.51
N ILE A 39 16.91 1.72 8.18
CA ILE A 39 18.37 1.64 8.22
C ILE A 39 18.87 1.28 6.83
N LYS A 40 19.83 2.06 6.31
CA LYS A 40 20.47 1.72 5.04
C LYS A 40 21.21 0.39 5.19
N ASP A 41 20.93 -0.54 4.29
CA ASP A 41 21.65 -1.81 4.24
C ASP A 41 23.07 -1.59 3.70
N LYS A 42 24.05 -2.32 4.24
CA LYS A 42 25.45 -2.17 3.86
C LYS A 42 25.76 -2.69 2.46
N ILE A 43 24.91 -3.56 1.93
CA ILE A 43 25.08 -4.19 0.63
C ILE A 43 24.16 -3.55 -0.40
N ASP A 44 22.84 -3.51 -0.11
CA ASP A 44 21.83 -3.07 -1.08
C ASP A 44 20.55 -2.60 -0.40
N GLY A 45 20.09 -1.38 -0.71
CA GLY A 45 18.81 -0.86 -0.29
C GLY A 45 18.66 -0.52 1.19
N TYR A 46 17.51 -0.83 1.77
CA TYR A 46 17.15 -0.46 3.14
C TYR A 46 16.50 -1.61 3.89
N ASN A 47 16.78 -1.69 5.18
CA ASN A 47 16.08 -2.52 6.16
C ASN A 47 15.06 -1.66 6.89
N ILE A 48 13.81 -2.06 6.85
CA ILE A 48 12.68 -1.37 7.48
C ILE A 48 12.18 -2.21 8.62
N PHE A 49 12.26 -1.68 9.83
CA PHE A 49 11.73 -2.28 11.05
C PHE A 49 10.42 -1.60 11.40
N VAL A 50 9.43 -2.39 11.78
CA VAL A 50 8.07 -1.93 12.07
C VAL A 50 7.76 -2.20 13.54
N ASP A 51 7.58 -1.13 14.33
CA ASP A 51 6.99 -1.21 15.66
C ASP A 51 5.48 -1.07 15.51
N LEU A 52 4.78 -2.19 15.61
CA LEU A 52 3.33 -2.30 15.46
C LEU A 52 2.70 -2.67 16.81
N LYS A 53 1.71 -1.91 17.25
CA LYS A 53 0.98 -2.15 18.50
C LYS A 53 -0.50 -2.33 18.25
N ASN A 54 -1.15 -3.16 19.06
CA ASN A 54 -2.60 -3.38 19.06
C ASN A 54 -3.15 -3.83 17.70
N PHE A 55 -2.34 -4.55 16.93
CA PHE A 55 -2.73 -5.09 15.63
C PHE A 55 -2.13 -6.47 15.40
N ASN A 56 -2.93 -7.39 14.85
CA ASN A 56 -2.53 -8.76 14.59
C ASN A 56 -2.28 -9.00 13.09
N LEU A 57 -1.10 -9.53 12.77
CA LEU A 57 -0.71 -9.91 11.41
C LEU A 57 -0.91 -11.41 11.23
N ASN A 58 -1.79 -11.81 10.30
CA ASN A 58 -2.01 -13.21 9.98
C ASN A 58 -2.22 -13.42 8.48
N PRO A 59 -1.22 -13.95 7.75
CA PRO A 59 -1.33 -14.15 6.31
C PRO A 59 -2.36 -15.21 5.89
N SER A 60 -2.71 -16.15 6.79
CA SER A 60 -3.66 -17.22 6.46
C SER A 60 -5.11 -16.75 6.32
N GLU A 61 -5.43 -15.56 6.83
CA GLU A 61 -6.79 -15.01 6.84
C GLU A 61 -7.07 -14.03 5.68
N ILE A 62 -6.12 -13.83 4.78
CA ILE A 62 -6.30 -12.91 3.63
C ILE A 62 -7.45 -13.34 2.75
N GLY A 63 -8.36 -12.39 2.46
CA GLY A 63 -9.58 -12.63 1.70
C GLY A 63 -10.74 -13.19 2.53
N GLY A 64 -10.50 -13.47 3.82
CA GLY A 64 -11.53 -13.85 4.78
C GLY A 64 -12.31 -12.67 5.34
N GLU A 65 -13.13 -12.92 6.36
CA GLU A 65 -13.90 -11.88 7.02
C GLU A 65 -13.00 -10.87 7.75
N ASN A 66 -13.48 -9.64 7.90
CA ASN A 66 -12.80 -8.64 8.71
C ASN A 66 -12.83 -9.05 10.19
N ILE A 67 -11.64 -9.07 10.78
CA ILE A 67 -11.42 -9.30 12.21
C ILE A 67 -10.91 -8.00 12.82
N SER A 68 -11.44 -7.62 13.98
CA SER A 68 -11.04 -6.40 14.69
C SER A 68 -9.51 -6.29 14.80
N ASN A 69 -8.97 -5.15 14.42
CA ASN A 69 -7.54 -4.81 14.47
C ASN A 69 -6.62 -5.95 13.98
N SER A 70 -7.01 -6.58 12.88
CA SER A 70 -6.26 -7.70 12.29
C SER A 70 -6.19 -7.57 10.78
N GLY A 71 -5.07 -7.97 10.18
CA GLY A 71 -4.88 -7.88 8.74
C GLY A 71 -3.42 -7.93 8.33
N TYR A 72 -3.01 -6.98 7.49
CA TYR A 72 -1.66 -6.91 6.96
C TYR A 72 -1.18 -5.45 6.82
N LEU A 73 0.11 -5.30 6.65
CA LEU A 73 0.73 -4.03 6.31
C LEU A 73 0.96 -3.94 4.80
N GLN A 74 0.75 -2.78 4.21
CA GLN A 74 1.05 -2.52 2.81
C GLN A 74 2.19 -1.51 2.70
N LEU A 75 3.26 -1.93 2.03
CA LEU A 75 4.42 -1.08 1.74
C LEU A 75 4.24 -0.35 0.42
N PHE A 76 4.52 0.94 0.43
CA PHE A 76 4.64 1.79 -0.75
C PHE A 76 6.02 2.48 -0.75
N ILE A 77 6.63 2.54 -1.93
CA ILE A 77 7.81 3.37 -2.19
C ILE A 77 7.43 4.38 -3.27
N ASN A 78 7.57 5.67 -3.00
CA ASN A 78 7.17 6.75 -3.91
C ASN A 78 5.72 6.60 -4.39
N ASP A 79 4.81 6.25 -3.47
CA ASP A 79 3.38 5.97 -3.71
C ASP A 79 3.08 4.76 -4.62
N ILE A 80 4.11 4.00 -5.00
CA ILE A 80 3.94 2.75 -5.76
C ILE A 80 3.87 1.59 -4.76
N ARG A 81 2.83 0.76 -4.89
CA ARG A 81 2.67 -0.45 -4.07
C ARG A 81 3.80 -1.43 -4.37
N VAL A 82 4.50 -1.87 -3.32
CA VAL A 82 5.63 -2.81 -3.44
C VAL A 82 5.25 -4.22 -2.99
N THR A 83 4.81 -4.37 -1.75
CA THR A 83 4.49 -5.69 -1.18
C THR A 83 3.63 -5.57 0.07
N ARG A 84 2.99 -6.68 0.45
CA ARG A 84 2.40 -6.87 1.78
C ARG A 84 3.48 -7.29 2.76
N ILE A 85 3.31 -6.91 4.03
CA ILE A 85 4.20 -7.28 5.12
C ILE A 85 3.38 -7.94 6.23
N TYR A 86 3.89 -9.07 6.74
CA TYR A 86 3.29 -9.84 7.82
C TYR A 86 4.24 -10.06 9.00
N SER A 87 5.32 -9.28 9.04
CA SER A 87 6.36 -9.33 10.07
C SER A 87 6.74 -7.93 10.51
N ASP A 88 7.58 -7.85 11.52
CA ASP A 88 8.15 -6.61 12.05
C ASP A 88 9.39 -6.12 11.29
N TRP A 89 9.73 -6.76 10.19
CA TRP A 89 10.88 -6.41 9.35
C TRP A 89 10.67 -6.76 7.89
N VAL A 90 11.21 -5.91 7.00
CA VAL A 90 11.30 -6.16 5.56
C VAL A 90 12.55 -5.51 4.98
N HIS A 91 13.22 -6.22 4.08
CA HIS A 91 14.30 -5.67 3.26
C HIS A 91 13.74 -5.18 1.92
N VAL A 92 14.14 -3.97 1.52
CA VAL A 92 13.74 -3.37 0.22
C VAL A 92 15.00 -3.06 -0.58
N PRO A 93 15.19 -3.71 -1.75
CA PRO A 93 16.35 -3.50 -2.61
C PRO A 93 16.47 -2.07 -3.14
N GLN A 94 17.70 -1.64 -3.41
CA GLN A 94 18.02 -0.28 -3.89
C GLN A 94 17.25 0.11 -5.16
N ARG A 95 16.93 -0.82 -6.03
CA ARG A 95 16.19 -0.56 -7.28
C ARG A 95 14.84 0.11 -7.11
N PHE A 96 14.25 0.06 -5.90
CA PHE A 96 13.00 0.74 -5.59
C PHE A 96 13.18 2.23 -5.23
N PHE A 97 14.42 2.65 -4.94
CA PHE A 97 14.77 4.00 -4.48
C PHE A 97 15.47 4.77 -5.61
N ASN A 98 14.72 5.10 -6.64
CA ASN A 98 15.22 5.64 -7.90
C ASN A 98 15.13 7.17 -8.03
N LEU A 99 14.66 7.86 -6.98
CA LEU A 99 14.59 9.31 -6.91
C LEU A 99 15.74 9.85 -6.01
N LYS A 100 16.01 11.15 -6.11
CA LYS A 100 16.93 11.84 -5.21
C LYS A 100 16.45 11.80 -3.76
N GLU A 101 15.15 12.02 -3.53
CA GLU A 101 14.46 11.80 -2.28
C GLU A 101 13.32 10.81 -2.52
N ASN A 102 13.27 9.76 -1.71
CA ASN A 102 12.25 8.72 -1.81
C ASN A 102 11.40 8.69 -0.54
N THR A 103 10.14 8.33 -0.69
CA THR A 103 9.22 8.12 0.44
C THR A 103 8.99 6.64 0.66
N ILE A 104 9.06 6.21 1.91
CA ILE A 104 8.64 4.90 2.38
C ILE A 104 7.36 5.12 3.17
N LYS A 105 6.26 4.50 2.75
CA LYS A 105 4.98 4.56 3.47
C LYS A 105 4.50 3.15 3.75
N ILE A 106 4.10 2.91 5.00
CA ILE A 106 3.40 1.69 5.37
C ILE A 106 2.03 2.05 5.94
N THR A 107 1.01 1.38 5.44
CA THR A 107 -0.39 1.52 5.84
C THR A 107 -0.90 0.19 6.40
N ILE A 108 -1.93 0.24 7.25
CA ILE A 108 -2.55 -0.94 7.86
C ILE A 108 -3.85 -1.26 7.15
N HIS A 109 -4.04 -2.53 6.75
CA HIS A 109 -5.20 -3.01 6.00
C HIS A 109 -5.85 -4.24 6.64
N SER A 110 -7.17 -4.35 6.46
CA SER A 110 -7.95 -5.52 6.83
C SER A 110 -7.73 -6.69 5.86
N TYR A 111 -8.23 -7.87 6.21
CA TYR A 111 -8.17 -9.04 5.34
C TYR A 111 -8.97 -8.89 4.03
N LEU A 112 -9.98 -7.99 4.00
CA LEU A 112 -10.71 -7.61 2.79
C LEU A 112 -10.12 -6.40 2.06
N HIS A 113 -8.88 -6.03 2.40
CA HIS A 113 -8.11 -4.94 1.78
C HIS A 113 -8.61 -3.51 2.11
N ASP A 114 -9.49 -3.35 3.09
CA ASP A 114 -9.91 -2.04 3.56
C ASP A 114 -8.78 -1.38 4.35
N GLN A 115 -8.58 -0.08 4.17
CA GLN A 115 -7.57 0.66 4.93
C GLN A 115 -8.11 1.00 6.32
N PHE A 116 -7.38 0.63 7.37
CA PHE A 116 -7.73 1.01 8.73
C PHE A 116 -7.52 2.50 8.99
N THR A 117 -8.50 3.09 9.66
CA THR A 117 -8.53 4.50 10.04
C THR A 117 -8.84 4.67 11.53
N ILE A 118 -8.49 5.83 12.07
CA ILE A 118 -9.01 6.30 13.35
C ILE A 118 -9.77 7.58 13.06
N LYS A 119 -11.10 7.57 13.28
CA LYS A 119 -11.98 8.69 12.93
C LYS A 119 -11.79 9.16 11.49
N GLY A 120 -11.74 8.21 10.55
CA GLY A 120 -11.55 8.45 9.13
C GLY A 120 -10.14 8.81 8.67
N LYS A 121 -9.18 9.00 9.61
CA LYS A 121 -7.79 9.30 9.30
C LYS A 121 -6.98 8.01 9.16
N PRO A 122 -6.26 7.77 8.04
CA PRO A 122 -5.47 6.56 7.85
C PRO A 122 -4.44 6.32 8.96
N ILE A 123 -4.29 5.06 9.35
CA ILE A 123 -3.21 4.63 10.24
C ILE A 123 -2.03 4.26 9.35
N GLU A 124 -1.01 5.12 9.35
CA GLU A 124 0.16 4.99 8.48
C GLU A 124 1.39 5.65 9.10
N HIS A 125 2.56 5.29 8.59
CA HIS A 125 3.81 5.99 8.89
C HIS A 125 4.58 6.22 7.59
N ILE A 126 5.14 7.42 7.46
CA ILE A 126 5.90 7.85 6.28
C ILE A 126 7.30 8.28 6.73
N VAL A 127 8.31 7.75 6.04
CA VAL A 127 9.72 8.13 6.24
C VAL A 127 10.31 8.54 4.89
N LYS A 128 11.10 9.60 4.88
CA LYS A 128 11.86 10.04 3.71
C LYS A 128 13.28 9.53 3.80
N VAL A 129 13.79 9.03 2.69
CA VAL A 129 15.19 8.59 2.55
C VAL A 129 15.80 9.15 1.27
N ASN A 130 17.11 9.40 1.31
CA ASN A 130 17.83 9.85 0.13
C ASN A 130 18.08 8.65 -0.81
N GLY A 131 17.92 8.90 -2.11
CA GLY A 131 18.45 8.02 -3.14
C GLY A 131 19.97 8.19 -3.29
N ASN A 132 20.60 7.26 -3.94
CA ASN A 132 22.00 7.40 -4.34
C ASN A 132 22.11 8.23 -5.61
#